data_0fefb8c46098665b6a31036552974304
#
_entry.id   0fefb8c46098665b6a31036552974304
#
_cell.length_a   1.000
_cell.length_b   1.000
_cell.length_c   1.000
_cell.angle_alpha   90.00
_cell.angle_beta   90.00
_cell.angle_gamma   90.00
#
_symmetry.space_group_name_H-M   'P 1'
#
loop_
_entity.id
_entity.type
_entity.pdbx_description
1 polymer ?
#
loop_
_entity_poly.entity_id
_entity_poly.type
_entity_poly.pdbx_seq_one_letter_code
_entity_poly.pdbx_strand_id
1 'polypeptide(L)'
;MAAAERVATTVPLDWTEVWFTNCPMVSANNVDQELGWCREEYKKIGVEYAYFRHAPENNRYPHYIHNLDNLIRFGGLYPPIHVHADLRRTVLLGATWVHEGGCMAVRAEDPMMKMSDLKGRKVGISKSLNTIKNDWWRIQEHMGILNMLELNDMTLDDIELVEFPYPDDWYDMPEMLVNQMNNPSELWMRRDHKHDLAFRPLETALLEGTIDAIYTQSKVFQHLQEATGKIKMIEDLSKRSDWTIQVANTPAVITCTDVMAKEHPDLVIAYMKAMIKVGLWANEHKRAAGAILNRQTFYLDAEDTYQGIKDVDMVPSLDAKNMACIEIGKDFMFEHGYIQNDFDVREWSAPEFLEEAAKQVLAEEWERRSWSKLPEGGTLEISDTRLG
;
A
#
# COMPACT_ATOMS: atom_id res chain seq x y z
N MET A 1 -3.04 37.26 -1.23
CA MET A 1 -2.65 35.96 -1.78
C MET A 1 -3.49 35.77 -3.03
N ALA A 2 -2.87 35.52 -4.20
CA ALA A 2 -3.62 35.19 -5.40
C ALA A 2 -4.35 33.86 -5.12
N ALA A 3 -5.64 33.77 -5.48
CA ALA A 3 -6.37 32.52 -5.44
C ALA A 3 -5.61 31.52 -6.33
N ALA A 4 -5.30 30.35 -5.81
CA ALA A 4 -4.69 29.29 -6.59
C ALA A 4 -5.58 29.04 -7.81
N GLU A 5 -4.97 29.05 -8.99
CA GLU A 5 -5.68 28.83 -10.23
C GLU A 5 -6.28 27.43 -10.20
N ARG A 6 -7.57 27.32 -10.47
CA ARG A 6 -8.26 26.03 -10.43
C ARG A 6 -7.75 25.15 -11.57
N VAL A 7 -7.26 23.96 -11.23
CA VAL A 7 -6.90 22.96 -12.25
C VAL A 7 -8.15 22.54 -13.00
N ALA A 8 -8.19 22.80 -14.31
CA ALA A 8 -9.33 22.52 -15.17
C ALA A 8 -9.02 21.39 -16.14
N THR A 9 -10.06 20.62 -16.49
CA THR A 9 -9.98 19.61 -17.55
C THR A 9 -9.58 20.27 -18.87
N THR A 10 -8.58 19.73 -19.56
CA THR A 10 -8.01 20.29 -20.77
C THR A 10 -8.66 19.76 -22.06
N VAL A 11 -9.27 18.57 -21.99
CA VAL A 11 -9.97 17.92 -23.11
C VAL A 11 -11.35 17.42 -22.64
N PRO A 12 -12.32 17.23 -23.57
CA PRO A 12 -13.58 16.58 -23.22
C PRO A 12 -13.34 15.19 -22.63
N LEU A 13 -14.12 14.84 -21.60
CA LEU A 13 -14.06 13.53 -20.98
C LEU A 13 -14.80 12.52 -21.87
N ASP A 14 -14.07 11.55 -22.39
CA ASP A 14 -14.59 10.43 -23.20
C ASP A 14 -14.61 9.09 -22.44
N TRP A 15 -14.10 9.06 -21.21
CA TRP A 15 -14.12 7.88 -20.35
C TRP A 15 -15.44 7.78 -19.60
N THR A 16 -16.08 6.62 -19.69
CA THR A 16 -17.30 6.30 -18.94
C THR A 16 -17.02 5.76 -17.56
N GLU A 17 -15.81 5.19 -17.38
CA GLU A 17 -15.34 4.64 -16.11
C GLU A 17 -13.90 5.02 -15.81
N VAL A 18 -13.60 5.16 -14.52
CA VAL A 18 -12.25 5.20 -13.97
C VAL A 18 -12.03 3.94 -13.13
N TRP A 19 -11.00 3.22 -13.46
CA TRP A 19 -10.62 2.03 -12.73
C TRP A 19 -9.71 2.38 -11.56
N PHE A 20 -9.98 1.78 -10.41
CA PHE A 20 -9.03 1.80 -9.32
C PHE A 20 -8.49 0.40 -9.03
N THR A 21 -7.27 0.35 -8.52
CA THR A 21 -6.66 -0.88 -8.04
C THR A 21 -5.84 -0.60 -6.79
N ASN A 22 -5.82 -1.56 -5.88
CA ASN A 22 -5.09 -1.46 -4.62
C ASN A 22 -4.43 -2.78 -4.23
N CYS A 23 -3.49 -2.66 -3.31
CA CYS A 23 -2.92 -3.80 -2.59
C CYS A 23 -3.67 -4.01 -1.26
N PRO A 24 -3.58 -5.20 -0.66
CA PRO A 24 -4.12 -5.46 0.68
C PRO A 24 -3.23 -4.83 1.76
N MET A 25 -3.07 -3.52 1.70
CA MET A 25 -2.24 -2.70 2.58
C MET A 25 -3.09 -1.69 3.34
N VAL A 26 -2.54 -1.14 4.41
CA VAL A 26 -3.19 -0.02 5.12
C VAL A 26 -3.20 1.21 4.22
N SER A 27 -4.40 1.64 3.84
CA SER A 27 -4.61 2.82 2.99
C SER A 27 -6.02 3.36 3.12
N ALA A 28 -6.21 4.64 2.84
CA ALA A 28 -7.54 5.25 2.77
C ALA A 28 -8.42 4.56 1.72
N ASN A 29 -7.86 4.13 0.59
CA ASN A 29 -8.61 3.44 -0.45
C ASN A 29 -9.21 2.10 0.04
N ASN A 30 -8.48 1.33 0.86
CA ASN A 30 -9.01 0.10 1.43
C ASN A 30 -10.15 0.37 2.43
N VAL A 31 -10.12 1.49 3.14
CA VAL A 31 -11.24 1.94 3.98
C VAL A 31 -12.41 2.38 3.11
N ASP A 32 -12.15 3.10 2.02
CA ASP A 32 -13.17 3.60 1.09
C ASP A 32 -13.95 2.50 0.38
N GLN A 33 -13.39 1.30 0.23
CA GLN A 33 -14.12 0.17 -0.34
C GLN A 33 -15.43 -0.13 0.41
N GLU A 34 -15.50 0.16 1.70
CA GLU A 34 -16.73 0.03 2.48
C GLU A 34 -17.50 1.36 2.64
N LEU A 35 -16.81 2.50 2.66
CA LEU A 35 -17.47 3.81 2.78
C LEU A 35 -18.10 4.29 1.48
N GLY A 36 -17.47 4.02 0.33
CA GLY A 36 -17.97 4.36 -0.99
C GLY A 36 -17.90 5.85 -1.36
N TRP A 37 -17.12 6.65 -0.64
CA TRP A 37 -17.08 8.10 -0.86
C TRP A 37 -16.38 8.49 -2.16
N CYS A 38 -15.41 7.71 -2.61
CA CYS A 38 -14.80 7.92 -3.91
C CYS A 38 -15.82 7.74 -5.03
N ARG A 39 -16.67 6.71 -4.95
CA ARG A 39 -17.76 6.49 -5.90
C ARG A 39 -18.72 7.70 -5.95
N GLU A 40 -19.03 8.29 -4.81
CA GLU A 40 -19.89 9.48 -4.77
C GLU A 40 -19.22 10.72 -5.38
N GLU A 41 -17.90 10.91 -5.21
CA GLU A 41 -17.18 12.01 -5.87
C GLU A 41 -17.19 11.84 -7.41
N TYR A 42 -16.90 10.63 -7.91
CA TYR A 42 -16.91 10.37 -9.36
C TYR A 42 -18.30 10.47 -9.98
N LYS A 43 -19.33 10.06 -9.27
CA LYS A 43 -20.72 10.20 -9.71
C LYS A 43 -21.12 11.66 -9.95
N LYS A 44 -20.58 12.62 -9.19
CA LYS A 44 -20.80 14.06 -9.41
C LYS A 44 -20.25 14.54 -10.76
N ILE A 45 -19.23 13.85 -11.28
CA ILE A 45 -18.59 14.13 -12.57
C ILE A 45 -19.25 13.35 -13.72
N GLY A 46 -20.12 12.39 -13.40
CA GLY A 46 -20.78 11.53 -14.38
C GLY A 46 -19.95 10.33 -14.84
N VAL A 47 -18.96 9.91 -14.03
CA VAL A 47 -18.07 8.80 -14.31
C VAL A 47 -18.30 7.69 -13.30
N GLU A 48 -18.25 6.43 -13.75
CA GLU A 48 -18.27 5.27 -12.86
C GLU A 48 -16.89 5.05 -12.28
N TYR A 49 -16.84 4.79 -10.97
CA TYR A 49 -15.64 4.37 -10.25
C TYR A 49 -15.72 2.89 -9.95
N ALA A 50 -14.86 2.09 -10.58
CA ALA A 50 -14.96 0.65 -10.56
C ALA A 50 -13.64 -0.03 -10.15
N TYR A 51 -13.75 -1.14 -9.44
CA TYR A 51 -12.61 -1.92 -9.03
C TYR A 51 -12.06 -2.75 -10.20
N PHE A 52 -10.81 -2.50 -10.54
CA PHE A 52 -10.19 -3.07 -11.74
C PHE A 52 -10.20 -4.61 -11.79
N ARG A 53 -10.12 -5.30 -10.65
CA ARG A 53 -10.17 -6.77 -10.62
C ARG A 53 -11.50 -7.36 -11.12
N HIS A 54 -12.48 -6.52 -11.42
CA HIS A 54 -13.75 -6.87 -12.02
C HIS A 54 -13.88 -6.47 -13.49
N ALA A 55 -12.78 -5.99 -14.09
CA ALA A 55 -12.77 -5.77 -15.54
C ALA A 55 -13.04 -7.09 -16.27
N PRO A 56 -13.82 -7.05 -17.39
CA PRO A 56 -14.28 -8.24 -18.09
C PRO A 56 -13.17 -9.21 -18.52
N GLU A 57 -11.98 -8.69 -18.79
CA GLU A 57 -10.84 -9.48 -19.25
C GLU A 57 -9.98 -10.05 -18.13
N ASN A 58 -10.31 -9.76 -16.87
CA ASN A 58 -9.57 -10.21 -15.67
C ASN A 58 -8.05 -10.03 -15.77
N ASN A 59 -7.63 -9.01 -16.51
CA ASN A 59 -6.24 -8.72 -16.77
C ASN A 59 -5.67 -7.86 -15.65
N ARG A 60 -4.79 -8.41 -14.81
CA ARG A 60 -4.23 -7.74 -13.62
C ARG A 60 -2.96 -6.99 -13.85
N TYR A 61 -2.36 -7.15 -14.99
CA TYR A 61 -1.12 -6.46 -15.32
C TYR A 61 -1.21 -4.95 -15.20
N PRO A 62 -2.34 -4.27 -15.52
CA PRO A 62 -2.45 -2.83 -15.26
C PRO A 62 -2.12 -2.38 -13.84
N HIS A 63 -2.38 -3.20 -12.83
CA HIS A 63 -1.95 -2.93 -11.45
C HIS A 63 -0.43 -2.82 -11.31
N TYR A 64 0.32 -3.57 -12.11
CA TYR A 64 1.78 -3.65 -12.03
C TYR A 64 2.49 -2.81 -13.08
N ILE A 65 1.89 -2.61 -14.27
CA ILE A 65 2.53 -1.96 -15.41
C ILE A 65 1.80 -0.70 -15.90
N HIS A 66 0.70 -0.32 -15.27
CA HIS A 66 -0.06 0.91 -15.59
C HIS A 66 -0.40 1.09 -17.08
N ASN A 67 -0.71 0.03 -17.80
CA ASN A 67 -0.99 0.08 -19.22
C ASN A 67 -2.42 0.54 -19.59
N LEU A 68 -3.17 1.09 -18.64
CA LEU A 68 -4.46 1.75 -18.86
C LEU A 68 -4.39 3.21 -18.41
N ASP A 69 -4.86 4.11 -19.27
CA ASP A 69 -4.82 5.56 -18.98
C ASP A 69 -5.84 6.00 -17.94
N ASN A 70 -6.99 5.32 -17.88
CA ASN A 70 -8.06 5.58 -16.91
C ASN A 70 -7.93 4.80 -15.59
N LEU A 71 -6.71 4.47 -15.18
CA LEU A 71 -6.40 3.72 -13.96
C LEU A 71 -5.73 4.59 -12.90
N ILE A 72 -6.25 4.56 -11.67
CA ILE A 72 -5.56 5.05 -10.47
C ILE A 72 -5.20 3.85 -9.60
N ARG A 73 -3.96 3.83 -9.12
CA ARG A 73 -3.42 2.79 -8.27
C ARG A 73 -3.07 3.33 -6.89
N PHE A 74 -3.50 2.64 -5.83
CA PHE A 74 -3.03 2.87 -4.47
C PHE A 74 -2.49 1.57 -3.88
N GLY A 75 -1.20 1.45 -3.78
CA GLY A 75 -0.58 0.20 -3.32
C GLY A 75 0.91 0.33 -3.09
N GLY A 76 1.57 -0.81 -2.90
CA GLY A 76 2.97 -0.86 -2.53
C GLY A 76 3.92 -0.19 -3.52
N LEU A 77 5.07 0.16 -3.01
CA LEU A 77 6.06 1.08 -3.57
C LEU A 77 6.75 0.58 -4.85
N TYR A 78 7.16 -0.68 -4.90
CA TYR A 78 8.10 -1.16 -5.93
C TYR A 78 7.52 -1.22 -7.35
N PRO A 79 6.26 -1.69 -7.58
CA PRO A 79 5.70 -1.68 -8.93
C PRO A 79 5.63 -0.29 -9.57
N PRO A 80 5.13 0.78 -8.93
CA PRO A 80 5.08 2.09 -9.57
C PRO A 80 6.45 2.74 -9.78
N ILE A 81 7.46 2.45 -8.96
CA ILE A 81 8.85 2.85 -9.23
C ILE A 81 9.32 2.20 -10.54
N HIS A 82 9.16 0.89 -10.69
CA HIS A 82 9.52 0.19 -11.93
C HIS A 82 8.77 0.73 -13.15
N VAL A 83 7.47 1.00 -13.01
CA VAL A 83 6.69 1.58 -14.10
C VAL A 83 7.25 2.93 -14.53
N HIS A 84 7.49 3.83 -13.58
CA HIS A 84 7.96 5.19 -13.88
C HIS A 84 9.36 5.18 -14.48
N ALA A 85 10.25 4.35 -13.93
CA ALA A 85 11.64 4.21 -14.38
C ALA A 85 11.74 3.65 -15.80
N ASP A 86 11.03 2.55 -16.09
CA ASP A 86 11.37 1.71 -17.22
C ASP A 86 10.23 1.49 -18.23
N LEU A 87 8.97 1.72 -17.87
CA LEU A 87 7.85 1.32 -18.73
C LEU A 87 7.09 2.50 -19.32
N ARG A 88 6.64 3.44 -18.50
CA ARG A 88 5.89 4.61 -18.95
C ARG A 88 5.88 5.73 -17.91
N ARG A 89 5.59 6.95 -18.38
CA ARG A 89 5.42 8.08 -17.49
C ARG A 89 4.17 7.94 -16.62
N THR A 90 4.36 8.18 -15.34
CA THR A 90 3.29 8.22 -14.32
C THR A 90 3.52 9.42 -13.42
N VAL A 91 2.56 9.70 -12.56
CA VAL A 91 2.60 10.80 -11.62
C VAL A 91 2.35 10.26 -10.21
N LEU A 92 3.19 10.65 -9.26
CA LEU A 92 3.04 10.36 -7.84
C LEU A 92 2.15 11.41 -7.18
N LEU A 93 1.02 10.97 -6.64
CA LEU A 93 -0.01 11.86 -6.10
C LEU A 93 -0.01 11.96 -4.58
N GLY A 94 0.50 10.96 -3.89
CA GLY A 94 0.53 10.88 -2.44
C GLY A 94 1.00 9.53 -1.93
N ALA A 95 1.26 9.45 -0.65
CA ALA A 95 1.69 8.22 0.02
C ALA A 95 1.14 8.14 1.44
N THR A 96 1.06 6.93 1.98
CA THR A 96 0.73 6.65 3.37
C THR A 96 1.81 5.77 3.96
N TRP A 97 2.52 6.28 4.94
CA TRP A 97 3.50 5.52 5.69
C TRP A 97 2.79 4.59 6.68
N VAL A 98 3.22 3.33 6.71
CA VAL A 98 2.80 2.36 7.72
C VAL A 98 4.06 1.78 8.36
N HIS A 99 4.06 1.66 9.68
CA HIS A 99 5.16 1.02 10.39
C HIS A 99 5.03 -0.50 10.25
N GLU A 100 5.55 -1.02 9.16
CA GLU A 100 5.59 -2.45 8.88
C GLU A 100 7.05 -2.89 8.79
N GLY A 101 7.53 -3.53 9.85
CA GLY A 101 8.83 -4.17 9.83
C GLY A 101 8.78 -5.51 9.11
N GLY A 102 9.96 -6.01 8.76
CA GLY A 102 10.17 -7.41 8.41
C GLY A 102 11.00 -8.09 9.48
N CYS A 103 11.00 -9.40 9.46
CA CYS A 103 11.75 -10.20 10.41
C CYS A 103 12.55 -11.30 9.73
N MET A 104 13.64 -11.73 10.38
CA MET A 104 14.34 -12.95 10.04
C MET A 104 13.74 -14.11 10.84
N ALA A 105 13.11 -15.04 10.13
CA ALA A 105 12.44 -16.20 10.70
C ALA A 105 13.27 -17.48 10.51
N VAL A 106 13.29 -18.30 11.54
CA VAL A 106 13.91 -19.63 11.55
C VAL A 106 12.92 -20.65 12.14
N ARG A 107 13.17 -21.95 12.00
CA ARG A 107 12.34 -22.96 12.68
C ARG A 107 12.44 -22.82 14.19
N ALA A 108 11.35 -23.05 14.91
CA ALA A 108 11.28 -22.90 16.36
C ALA A 108 12.24 -23.87 17.10
N GLU A 109 12.43 -25.06 16.55
CA GLU A 109 13.33 -26.10 17.07
C GLU A 109 14.82 -25.86 16.86
N ASP A 110 15.16 -24.96 15.87
CA ASP A 110 16.54 -24.61 15.61
C ASP A 110 17.20 -23.93 16.84
N PRO A 111 18.46 -24.18 17.15
CA PRO A 111 19.14 -23.51 18.25
C PRO A 111 19.50 -22.06 17.96
N MET A 112 19.33 -21.60 16.73
CA MET A 112 19.61 -20.21 16.32
C MET A 112 18.76 -19.20 17.08
N MET A 113 19.40 -18.15 17.63
CA MET A 113 18.75 -17.13 18.45
C MET A 113 19.09 -15.70 18.02
N LYS A 114 20.04 -15.52 17.11
CA LYS A 114 20.54 -14.23 16.64
C LYS A 114 21.09 -14.33 15.22
N MET A 115 21.24 -13.21 14.55
CA MET A 115 21.71 -13.14 13.15
C MET A 115 23.08 -13.81 12.95
N SER A 116 24.01 -13.67 13.87
CA SER A 116 25.34 -14.30 13.72
C SER A 116 25.31 -15.85 13.72
N ASP A 117 24.21 -16.46 14.14
CA ASP A 117 24.04 -17.92 14.08
C ASP A 117 23.70 -18.39 12.65
N LEU A 118 23.42 -17.45 11.72
CA LEU A 118 23.19 -17.71 10.30
C LEU A 118 24.48 -17.89 9.49
N LYS A 119 25.67 -17.69 10.07
CA LYS A 119 26.93 -17.90 9.32
C LYS A 119 27.05 -19.30 8.76
N GLY A 120 27.23 -19.39 7.43
CA GLY A 120 27.28 -20.63 6.68
C GLY A 120 25.92 -21.35 6.53
N ARG A 121 24.81 -20.69 6.86
CA ARG A 121 23.45 -21.24 6.76
C ARG A 121 22.75 -20.80 5.47
N LYS A 122 21.74 -21.60 5.09
CA LYS A 122 20.92 -21.33 3.90
C LYS A 122 19.81 -20.34 4.22
N VAL A 123 19.86 -19.17 3.59
CA VAL A 123 18.81 -18.14 3.65
C VAL A 123 18.07 -18.13 2.33
N GLY A 124 16.75 -18.32 2.37
CA GLY A 124 15.93 -18.35 1.16
C GLY A 124 15.56 -16.96 0.67
N ILE A 125 15.45 -16.81 -0.67
CA ILE A 125 14.94 -15.63 -1.34
C ILE A 125 14.03 -16.04 -2.49
N SER A 126 12.91 -15.35 -2.67
CA SER A 126 11.96 -15.59 -3.76
C SER A 126 12.54 -15.25 -5.12
N LYS A 127 12.03 -15.93 -6.16
CA LYS A 127 12.32 -15.65 -7.55
C LYS A 127 11.06 -15.82 -8.40
N SER A 128 10.46 -14.71 -8.81
CA SER A 128 9.31 -14.76 -9.70
C SER A 128 9.69 -15.35 -11.07
N LEU A 129 8.86 -16.25 -11.57
CA LEU A 129 8.93 -16.74 -12.95
C LEU A 129 8.18 -15.82 -13.93
N ASN A 130 7.43 -14.84 -13.40
CA ASN A 130 6.74 -13.84 -14.20
C ASN A 130 7.71 -12.73 -14.61
N THR A 131 7.84 -12.49 -15.91
CA THR A 131 8.75 -11.50 -16.48
C THR A 131 8.05 -10.22 -16.96
N ILE A 132 6.72 -10.14 -16.83
CA ILE A 132 5.93 -8.98 -17.29
C ILE A 132 5.98 -7.85 -16.26
N LYS A 133 6.10 -8.20 -14.99
CA LYS A 133 6.14 -7.28 -13.87
C LYS A 133 7.41 -7.45 -13.03
N ASN A 134 7.75 -6.48 -12.22
CA ASN A 134 8.86 -6.61 -11.27
C ASN A 134 8.59 -7.69 -10.21
N ASP A 135 9.65 -8.32 -9.73
CA ASP A 135 9.62 -9.29 -8.61
C ASP A 135 9.66 -8.55 -7.27
N TRP A 136 8.53 -7.97 -6.89
CA TRP A 136 8.43 -7.15 -5.69
C TRP A 136 8.64 -7.94 -4.39
N TRP A 137 8.36 -9.26 -4.36
CA TRP A 137 8.71 -10.10 -3.22
C TRP A 137 10.22 -10.17 -3.03
N ARG A 138 10.93 -10.49 -4.11
CA ARG A 138 12.40 -10.53 -4.09
C ARG A 138 13.02 -9.21 -3.69
N ILE A 139 12.48 -8.09 -4.18
CA ILE A 139 13.01 -6.75 -3.87
C ILE A 139 12.96 -6.50 -2.36
N GLN A 140 11.81 -6.71 -1.71
CA GLN A 140 11.72 -6.49 -0.27
C GLN A 140 12.51 -7.52 0.56
N GLU A 141 12.53 -8.78 0.14
CA GLU A 141 13.32 -9.82 0.81
C GLU A 141 14.82 -9.49 0.72
N HIS A 142 15.30 -9.11 -0.46
CA HIS A 142 16.70 -8.75 -0.68
C HIS A 142 17.11 -7.56 0.18
N MET A 143 16.33 -6.47 0.14
CA MET A 143 16.60 -5.28 0.93
C MET A 143 16.56 -5.58 2.44
N GLY A 144 15.57 -6.36 2.89
CA GLY A 144 15.48 -6.75 4.30
C GLY A 144 16.62 -7.64 4.76
N ILE A 145 17.05 -8.61 3.95
CA ILE A 145 18.22 -9.46 4.24
C ILE A 145 19.48 -8.59 4.37
N LEU A 146 19.74 -7.69 3.41
CA LEU A 146 20.92 -6.84 3.45
C LEU A 146 20.93 -5.93 4.68
N ASN A 147 19.81 -5.28 4.98
CA ASN A 147 19.70 -4.43 6.17
C ASN A 147 19.96 -5.22 7.47
N MET A 148 19.44 -6.44 7.58
CA MET A 148 19.66 -7.30 8.77
C MET A 148 21.09 -7.76 8.88
N LEU A 149 21.74 -8.10 7.76
CA LEU A 149 23.14 -8.49 7.76
C LEU A 149 24.02 -7.32 8.19
N GLU A 150 23.82 -6.14 7.60
CA GLU A 150 24.57 -4.92 7.92
C GLU A 150 24.43 -4.53 9.41
N LEU A 151 23.22 -4.55 9.94
CA LEU A 151 22.94 -4.26 11.36
C LEU A 151 23.65 -5.22 12.34
N ASN A 152 24.13 -6.35 11.85
CA ASN A 152 24.79 -7.39 12.65
C ASN A 152 26.23 -7.64 12.20
N ASP A 153 26.88 -6.66 11.54
CA ASP A 153 28.26 -6.75 11.05
C ASP A 153 28.49 -8.01 10.17
N MET A 154 27.50 -8.34 9.34
CA MET A 154 27.53 -9.49 8.41
C MET A 154 27.35 -9.02 6.96
N THR A 155 27.74 -9.88 6.03
CA THR A 155 27.57 -9.67 4.58
C THR A 155 26.94 -10.89 3.92
N LEU A 156 26.64 -10.80 2.62
CA LEU A 156 26.15 -11.95 1.85
C LEU A 156 27.15 -13.12 1.81
N ASP A 157 28.44 -12.86 1.95
CA ASP A 157 29.47 -13.91 1.99
C ASP A 157 29.41 -14.76 3.29
N ASP A 158 28.72 -14.29 4.31
CA ASP A 158 28.51 -15.03 5.56
C ASP A 158 27.39 -16.07 5.47
N ILE A 159 26.56 -16.05 4.42
CA ILE A 159 25.39 -16.92 4.26
C ILE A 159 25.38 -17.61 2.88
N GLU A 160 24.60 -18.68 2.75
CA GLU A 160 24.28 -19.28 1.45
C GLU A 160 22.88 -18.78 1.01
N LEU A 161 22.81 -17.83 0.06
CA LEU A 161 21.54 -17.34 -0.45
C LEU A 161 20.96 -18.33 -1.46
N VAL A 162 19.75 -18.85 -1.19
CA VAL A 162 19.09 -19.89 -2.01
C VAL A 162 17.84 -19.32 -2.67
N GLU A 163 17.79 -19.35 -4.01
CA GLU A 163 16.65 -18.87 -4.78
C GLU A 163 15.51 -19.90 -4.82
N PHE A 164 14.28 -19.44 -4.57
CA PHE A 164 13.05 -20.22 -4.69
C PHE A 164 12.16 -19.69 -5.80
N PRO A 165 12.15 -20.36 -6.98
CA PRO A 165 11.26 -20.00 -8.07
C PRO A 165 9.79 -20.22 -7.68
N TYR A 166 8.93 -19.26 -8.05
CA TYR A 166 7.48 -19.37 -7.89
C TYR A 166 6.77 -18.85 -9.15
N PRO A 167 5.60 -19.43 -9.51
CA PRO A 167 4.91 -19.08 -10.76
C PRO A 167 4.34 -17.66 -10.75
N ASP A 168 4.11 -17.09 -9.56
CA ASP A 168 3.57 -15.74 -9.37
C ASP A 168 2.16 -15.57 -9.98
N ASP A 169 1.38 -16.64 -9.89
CA ASP A 169 0.00 -16.74 -10.35
C ASP A 169 -1.02 -16.75 -9.21
N TRP A 170 -0.56 -16.81 -7.96
CA TRP A 170 -1.42 -16.86 -6.77
C TRP A 170 -2.34 -15.63 -6.62
N TYR A 171 -1.97 -14.50 -7.23
CA TYR A 171 -2.86 -13.34 -7.37
C TYR A 171 -4.04 -13.64 -8.31
N ASP A 172 -3.93 -14.70 -9.12
CA ASP A 172 -4.92 -15.09 -10.09
C ASP A 172 -5.96 -16.06 -9.51
N MET A 173 -5.87 -16.34 -8.23
CA MET A 173 -6.89 -17.13 -7.53
C MET A 173 -8.22 -16.38 -7.51
N PRO A 174 -9.34 -17.07 -7.82
CA PRO A 174 -10.67 -16.44 -7.82
C PRO A 174 -11.01 -15.71 -6.54
N GLU A 175 -10.54 -16.22 -5.40
CA GLU A 175 -10.74 -15.68 -4.07
C GLU A 175 -10.12 -14.30 -3.87
N MET A 176 -9.06 -14.00 -4.61
CA MET A 176 -8.41 -12.68 -4.61
C MET A 176 -9.12 -11.66 -5.50
N LEU A 177 -10.15 -12.09 -6.25
CA LEU A 177 -10.91 -11.28 -7.22
C LEU A 177 -12.15 -10.61 -6.65
N VAL A 178 -12.34 -10.70 -5.37
CA VAL A 178 -13.56 -10.31 -4.67
C VAL A 178 -13.83 -8.80 -4.75
N ASN A 179 -15.02 -8.42 -5.22
CA ASN A 179 -15.51 -7.03 -5.21
C ASN A 179 -16.41 -6.78 -4.00
N GLN A 180 -15.82 -6.27 -2.97
CA GLN A 180 -16.50 -6.01 -1.70
C GLN A 180 -17.55 -4.90 -1.82
N MET A 181 -17.39 -3.96 -2.74
CA MET A 181 -18.35 -2.87 -2.94
C MET A 181 -19.65 -3.34 -3.58
N ASN A 182 -19.59 -4.37 -4.42
CA ASN A 182 -20.76 -4.90 -5.11
C ASN A 182 -21.37 -6.11 -4.41
N ASN A 183 -20.58 -6.83 -3.61
CA ASN A 183 -21.04 -8.01 -2.88
C ASN A 183 -20.40 -8.07 -1.47
N PRO A 184 -21.06 -7.53 -0.45
CA PRO A 184 -20.54 -7.53 0.93
C PRO A 184 -20.27 -8.93 1.50
N SER A 185 -20.95 -9.97 1.00
CA SER A 185 -20.71 -11.36 1.45
C SER A 185 -19.31 -11.86 1.10
N GLU A 186 -18.70 -11.31 0.08
CA GLU A 186 -17.34 -11.63 -0.35
C GLU A 186 -16.26 -11.16 0.63
N LEU A 187 -16.57 -10.17 1.50
CA LEU A 187 -15.68 -9.77 2.58
C LEU A 187 -15.32 -10.92 3.52
N TRP A 188 -16.29 -11.81 3.77
CA TRP A 188 -16.09 -12.97 4.63
C TRP A 188 -15.22 -14.05 3.97
N MET A 189 -15.39 -14.27 2.68
CA MET A 189 -14.59 -15.24 1.91
C MET A 189 -13.12 -14.84 1.89
N ARG A 190 -12.82 -13.57 1.65
CA ARG A 190 -11.44 -13.08 1.64
C ARG A 190 -10.73 -13.25 2.98
N ARG A 191 -11.45 -13.17 4.07
CA ARG A 191 -10.92 -13.38 5.42
C ARG A 191 -10.43 -14.81 5.64
N ASP A 192 -11.11 -15.78 5.07
CA ASP A 192 -10.80 -17.20 5.27
C ASP A 192 -9.51 -17.61 4.52
N HIS A 193 -9.12 -16.86 3.47
CA HIS A 193 -7.91 -17.14 2.68
C HIS A 193 -6.63 -16.44 3.18
N LYS A 194 -6.67 -15.72 4.28
CA LYS A 194 -5.48 -15.05 4.82
C LYS A 194 -4.33 -16.03 5.14
N HIS A 195 -4.66 -17.21 5.61
CA HIS A 195 -3.68 -18.22 5.98
C HIS A 195 -2.93 -18.79 4.77
N ASP A 196 -3.58 -18.91 3.63
CA ASP A 196 -2.99 -19.48 2.41
C ASP A 196 -1.80 -18.64 1.91
N LEU A 197 -1.82 -17.34 2.18
CA LEU A 197 -0.77 -16.41 1.80
C LEU A 197 0.54 -16.59 2.59
N ALA A 198 0.49 -17.31 3.72
CA ALA A 198 1.67 -17.58 4.54
C ALA A 198 2.48 -18.80 4.06
N PHE A 199 1.95 -19.57 3.11
CA PHE A 199 2.53 -20.83 2.65
C PHE A 199 3.02 -20.78 1.20
N ARG A 200 3.78 -19.74 0.84
CA ARG A 200 4.49 -19.70 -0.43
C ARG A 200 5.61 -20.76 -0.44
N PRO A 201 6.20 -21.06 -1.62
CA PRO A 201 7.31 -22.03 -1.71
C PRO A 201 8.45 -21.76 -0.72
N LEU A 202 8.73 -20.49 -0.45
CA LEU A 202 9.79 -20.06 0.47
C LEU A 202 9.48 -20.45 1.93
N GLU A 203 8.27 -20.14 2.40
CA GLU A 203 7.83 -20.49 3.76
C GLU A 203 7.72 -22.01 3.94
N THR A 204 7.25 -22.71 2.91
CA THR A 204 7.19 -24.18 2.91
C THR A 204 8.59 -24.79 3.04
N ALA A 205 9.56 -24.28 2.28
CA ALA A 205 10.93 -24.75 2.32
C ALA A 205 11.58 -24.56 3.72
N LEU A 206 11.26 -23.46 4.41
CA LEU A 206 11.68 -23.24 5.79
C LEU A 206 11.09 -24.32 6.72
N LEU A 207 9.78 -24.55 6.63
CA LEU A 207 9.09 -25.55 7.49
C LEU A 207 9.57 -26.98 7.25
N GLU A 208 9.93 -27.31 6.01
CA GLU A 208 10.48 -28.62 5.63
C GLU A 208 11.98 -28.78 5.94
N GLY A 209 12.66 -27.68 6.32
CA GLY A 209 14.09 -27.72 6.65
C GLY A 209 15.02 -27.74 5.44
N THR A 210 14.53 -27.40 4.25
CA THR A 210 15.34 -27.28 3.01
C THR A 210 16.27 -26.06 3.08
N ILE A 211 15.82 -25.02 3.79
CA ILE A 211 16.59 -23.82 4.16
C ILE A 211 16.51 -23.58 5.67
N ASP A 212 17.40 -22.75 6.17
CA ASP A 212 17.52 -22.47 7.60
C ASP A 212 16.77 -21.22 8.03
N ALA A 213 16.69 -20.20 7.18
CA ALA A 213 16.06 -18.93 7.49
C ALA A 213 15.41 -18.28 6.26
N ILE A 214 14.46 -17.38 6.53
CA ILE A 214 13.84 -16.48 5.53
C ILE A 214 13.69 -15.10 6.12
N TYR A 215 13.82 -14.06 5.26
CA TYR A 215 13.21 -12.77 5.56
C TYR A 215 11.73 -12.83 5.19
N THR A 216 10.86 -12.32 6.04
CA THR A 216 9.43 -12.25 5.76
C THR A 216 8.79 -11.00 6.39
N GLN A 217 7.67 -10.56 5.83
CA GLN A 217 6.89 -9.49 6.44
C GLN A 217 6.33 -9.93 7.78
N SER A 218 6.23 -9.01 8.74
CA SER A 218 5.72 -9.30 10.08
C SER A 218 4.33 -9.93 10.07
N LYS A 219 3.46 -9.54 9.13
CA LYS A 219 2.11 -10.10 9.00
C LYS A 219 2.12 -11.54 8.48
N VAL A 220 2.94 -11.82 7.49
CA VAL A 220 3.13 -13.20 6.98
C VAL A 220 3.70 -14.09 8.08
N PHE A 221 4.68 -13.59 8.83
CA PHE A 221 5.23 -14.31 9.98
C PHE A 221 4.14 -14.64 11.02
N GLN A 222 3.30 -13.69 11.39
CA GLN A 222 2.23 -13.90 12.36
C GLN A 222 1.26 -15.02 11.92
N HIS A 223 0.81 -15.00 10.64
CA HIS A 223 -0.05 -16.03 10.10
C HIS A 223 0.61 -17.41 10.11
N LEU A 224 1.87 -17.49 9.68
CA LEU A 224 2.63 -18.73 9.65
C LEU A 224 2.86 -19.27 11.07
N GLN A 225 3.14 -18.39 12.02
CA GLN A 225 3.31 -18.74 13.43
C GLN A 225 2.01 -19.23 14.05
N GLU A 226 0.89 -18.53 13.81
CA GLU A 226 -0.42 -18.94 14.31
C GLU A 226 -0.84 -20.31 13.74
N ALA A 227 -0.65 -20.50 12.43
CA ALA A 227 -1.06 -21.73 11.74
C ALA A 227 -0.20 -22.95 12.14
N THR A 228 1.08 -22.76 12.49
CA THR A 228 2.01 -23.88 12.65
C THR A 228 2.64 -24.00 14.02
N GLY A 229 2.89 -22.89 14.71
CA GLY A 229 3.71 -22.86 15.92
C GLY A 229 5.19 -23.24 15.70
N LYS A 230 5.63 -23.39 14.45
CA LYS A 230 6.91 -24.01 14.10
C LYS A 230 8.04 -23.05 13.76
N ILE A 231 7.80 -21.74 13.85
CA ILE A 231 8.82 -20.72 13.55
C ILE A 231 9.01 -19.75 14.71
N LYS A 232 10.15 -19.10 14.73
CA LYS A 232 10.48 -18.00 15.65
C LYS A 232 11.26 -16.91 14.91
N MET A 233 11.21 -15.69 15.42
CA MET A 233 12.06 -14.59 14.97
C MET A 233 13.40 -14.59 15.68
N ILE A 234 14.47 -14.29 14.95
CA ILE A 234 15.82 -14.02 15.50
C ILE A 234 16.25 -12.56 15.28
N GLU A 235 15.57 -11.82 14.39
CA GLU A 235 15.74 -10.39 14.21
C GLU A 235 14.40 -9.79 13.76
N ASP A 236 14.11 -8.56 14.18
CA ASP A 236 12.87 -7.84 13.87
C ASP A 236 13.17 -6.36 13.63
N LEU A 237 13.09 -5.91 12.37
CA LEU A 237 13.36 -4.51 11.99
C LEU A 237 12.37 -3.54 12.62
N SER A 238 11.15 -3.99 12.94
CA SER A 238 10.13 -3.13 13.59
C SER A 238 10.53 -2.70 15.00
N LYS A 239 11.48 -3.36 15.62
CA LYS A 239 12.00 -3.02 16.96
C LYS A 239 13.15 -2.01 16.91
N ARG A 240 13.60 -1.65 15.73
CA ARG A 240 14.67 -0.67 15.56
C ARG A 240 14.08 0.73 15.52
N SER A 241 14.80 1.70 16.10
CA SER A 241 14.38 3.11 16.11
C SER A 241 14.58 3.80 14.75
N ASP A 242 15.49 3.28 13.94
CA ASP A 242 15.72 3.77 12.59
C ASP A 242 14.64 3.26 11.64
N TRP A 243 13.75 4.15 11.20
CA TRP A 243 12.66 3.81 10.30
C TRP A 243 13.14 3.58 8.85
N THR A 244 14.34 4.06 8.48
CA THR A 244 14.86 3.95 7.11
C THR A 244 15.15 2.51 6.70
N ILE A 245 15.33 1.61 7.65
CA ILE A 245 15.58 0.18 7.43
C ILE A 245 14.29 -0.67 7.44
N GLN A 246 13.12 -0.04 7.62
CA GLN A 246 11.85 -0.74 7.69
C GLN A 246 11.21 -0.85 6.30
N VAL A 247 11.64 -1.82 5.55
CA VAL A 247 11.42 -1.90 4.10
C VAL A 247 10.41 -2.97 3.66
N ALA A 248 9.32 -3.11 4.30
CA ALA A 248 8.27 -4.07 3.92
C ALA A 248 7.29 -3.51 2.86
N ASN A 249 7.79 -3.01 1.72
CA ASN A 249 6.99 -2.43 0.63
C ASN A 249 6.18 -1.18 1.06
N THR A 250 6.70 -0.44 2.01
CA THR A 250 6.12 0.81 2.52
C THR A 250 6.92 2.00 2.00
N PRO A 251 6.33 3.18 1.78
CA PRO A 251 4.92 3.51 1.95
C PRO A 251 4.01 2.91 0.88
N ALA A 252 2.72 2.86 1.14
CA ALA A 252 1.74 2.70 0.07
C ALA A 252 1.63 4.01 -0.71
N VAL A 253 1.70 3.96 -2.04
CA VAL A 253 1.73 5.14 -2.90
C VAL A 253 0.54 5.20 -3.85
N ILE A 254 0.10 6.43 -4.15
CA ILE A 254 -0.95 6.73 -5.12
C ILE A 254 -0.30 7.19 -6.41
N THR A 255 -0.63 6.53 -7.51
CA THR A 255 -0.14 6.90 -8.84
C THR A 255 -1.23 6.83 -9.89
N CYS A 256 -1.12 7.69 -10.90
CA CYS A 256 -1.89 7.59 -12.14
C CYS A 256 -0.96 7.80 -13.34
N THR A 257 -1.48 7.66 -14.56
CA THR A 257 -0.72 7.98 -15.77
C THR A 257 -0.57 9.49 -15.94
N ASP A 258 0.45 9.91 -16.64
CA ASP A 258 0.63 11.32 -16.99
C ASP A 258 -0.48 11.82 -17.95
N VAL A 259 -1.07 10.93 -18.73
CA VAL A 259 -2.26 11.24 -19.56
C VAL A 259 -3.42 11.67 -18.68
N MET A 260 -3.80 10.87 -17.68
CA MET A 260 -4.88 11.24 -16.75
C MET A 260 -4.58 12.55 -16.04
N ALA A 261 -3.38 12.73 -15.53
CA ALA A 261 -3.00 13.94 -14.80
C ALA A 261 -3.06 15.21 -15.65
N LYS A 262 -2.68 15.13 -16.93
CA LYS A 262 -2.64 16.27 -17.83
C LYS A 262 -3.99 16.57 -18.49
N GLU A 263 -4.70 15.54 -18.93
CA GLU A 263 -5.92 15.68 -19.73
C GLU A 263 -7.17 15.74 -18.85
N HIS A 264 -7.18 15.04 -17.72
CA HIS A 264 -8.33 14.92 -16.82
C HIS A 264 -7.95 15.19 -15.34
N PRO A 265 -7.38 16.35 -15.03
CA PRO A 265 -6.95 16.70 -13.66
C PRO A 265 -8.10 16.69 -12.65
N ASP A 266 -9.32 16.95 -13.08
CA ASP A 266 -10.54 16.89 -12.27
C ASP A 266 -10.82 15.47 -11.73
N LEU A 267 -10.52 14.43 -12.50
CA LEU A 267 -10.64 13.04 -12.04
C LEU A 267 -9.61 12.72 -10.93
N VAL A 268 -8.39 13.22 -11.11
CA VAL A 268 -7.33 13.05 -10.08
C VAL A 268 -7.70 13.78 -8.81
N ILE A 269 -8.19 15.04 -8.92
CA ILE A 269 -8.63 15.84 -7.77
C ILE A 269 -9.80 15.16 -7.04
N ALA A 270 -10.78 14.62 -7.78
CA ALA A 270 -11.93 13.92 -7.19
C ALA A 270 -11.47 12.72 -6.37
N TYR A 271 -10.51 11.94 -6.88
CA TYR A 271 -9.91 10.82 -6.14
C TYR A 271 -9.20 11.30 -4.87
N MET A 272 -8.33 12.28 -4.99
CA MET A 272 -7.56 12.79 -3.85
C MET A 272 -8.47 13.42 -2.78
N LYS A 273 -9.56 14.10 -3.16
CA LYS A 273 -10.59 14.58 -2.23
C LYS A 273 -11.19 13.44 -1.42
N ALA A 274 -11.58 12.35 -2.09
CA ALA A 274 -12.13 11.19 -1.41
C ALA A 274 -11.10 10.58 -0.45
N MET A 275 -9.85 10.41 -0.88
CA MET A 275 -8.78 9.86 -0.05
C MET A 275 -8.49 10.72 1.19
N ILE A 276 -8.51 12.04 1.06
CA ILE A 276 -8.37 12.97 2.19
C ILE A 276 -9.55 12.81 3.17
N LYS A 277 -10.79 12.84 2.69
CA LYS A 277 -11.98 12.69 3.52
C LYS A 277 -11.99 11.37 4.28
N VAL A 278 -11.70 10.27 3.59
CA VAL A 278 -11.63 8.93 4.17
C VAL A 278 -10.49 8.85 5.19
N GLY A 279 -9.34 9.42 4.87
CA GLY A 279 -8.18 9.47 5.77
C GLY A 279 -8.50 10.22 7.07
N LEU A 280 -9.13 11.40 6.97
CA LEU A 280 -9.59 12.17 8.13
C LEU A 280 -10.57 11.37 8.99
N TRP A 281 -11.59 10.76 8.37
CA TRP A 281 -12.53 9.91 9.07
C TRP A 281 -11.83 8.72 9.76
N ALA A 282 -10.92 8.06 9.07
CA ALA A 282 -10.18 6.93 9.62
C ALA A 282 -9.27 7.35 10.80
N ASN A 283 -8.72 8.56 10.77
CA ASN A 283 -7.95 9.12 11.87
C ASN A 283 -8.81 9.35 13.11
N GLU A 284 -10.03 9.84 12.94
CA GLU A 284 -10.99 10.06 14.05
C GLU A 284 -11.62 8.76 14.56
N HIS A 285 -11.70 7.71 13.70
CA HIS A 285 -12.41 6.48 13.98
C HIS A 285 -11.52 5.24 13.85
N LYS A 286 -10.30 5.25 14.43
CA LYS A 286 -9.28 4.22 14.29
C LYS A 286 -9.77 2.78 14.51
N ARG A 287 -10.65 2.55 15.49
CA ARG A 287 -11.19 1.19 15.73
C ARG A 287 -12.14 0.74 14.62
N ALA A 288 -12.98 1.61 14.10
CA ALA A 288 -13.85 1.31 12.97
C ALA A 288 -13.04 1.11 11.69
N ALA A 289 -12.07 1.97 11.41
CA ALA A 289 -11.14 1.83 10.32
C ALA A 289 -10.33 0.53 10.43
N GLY A 290 -9.88 0.15 11.64
CA GLY A 290 -9.21 -1.10 11.91
C GLY A 290 -10.07 -2.33 11.59
N ALA A 291 -11.35 -2.30 11.94
CA ALA A 291 -12.27 -3.38 11.61
C ALA A 291 -12.49 -3.54 10.09
N ILE A 292 -12.57 -2.43 9.36
CA ILE A 292 -12.64 -2.44 7.88
C ILE A 292 -11.33 -3.00 7.31
N LEU A 293 -10.19 -2.44 7.70
CA LEU A 293 -8.88 -2.84 7.20
C LEU A 293 -8.54 -4.29 7.52
N ASN A 294 -9.02 -4.84 8.64
CA ASN A 294 -8.85 -6.24 8.95
C ASN A 294 -9.42 -7.15 7.84
N ARG A 295 -10.53 -6.77 7.25
CA ARG A 295 -11.14 -7.50 6.12
C ARG A 295 -10.40 -7.30 4.79
N GLN A 296 -9.63 -6.21 4.68
CA GLN A 296 -8.97 -5.78 3.44
C GLN A 296 -7.47 -6.07 3.41
N THR A 297 -6.88 -6.46 4.54
CA THR A 297 -5.43 -6.62 4.72
C THR A 297 -5.08 -7.96 5.36
N PHE A 298 -3.81 -8.18 5.63
CA PHE A 298 -3.29 -9.43 6.20
C PHE A 298 -3.12 -9.41 7.73
N TYR A 299 -3.71 -8.45 8.45
CA TYR A 299 -3.72 -8.51 9.92
C TYR A 299 -4.57 -9.69 10.42
N LEU A 300 -4.17 -10.30 11.54
CA LEU A 300 -4.85 -11.46 12.10
C LEU A 300 -6.28 -11.17 12.48
N ASP A 301 -6.49 -10.11 13.24
CA ASP A 301 -7.81 -9.69 13.71
C ASP A 301 -7.95 -8.17 13.78
N ALA A 302 -9.13 -7.70 14.21
CA ALA A 302 -9.45 -6.28 14.27
C ALA A 302 -8.65 -5.52 15.35
N GLU A 303 -8.26 -6.18 16.45
CA GLU A 303 -7.44 -5.53 17.50
C GLU A 303 -5.99 -5.44 17.03
N ASP A 304 -5.44 -6.47 16.42
CA ASP A 304 -4.11 -6.42 15.79
C ASP A 304 -4.03 -5.32 14.73
N THR A 305 -5.08 -5.20 13.90
CA THR A 305 -5.19 -4.12 12.92
C THR A 305 -5.22 -2.75 13.59
N TYR A 306 -6.04 -2.58 14.64
CA TYR A 306 -6.10 -1.32 15.38
C TYR A 306 -4.73 -0.96 15.97
N GLN A 307 -4.02 -1.90 16.58
CA GLN A 307 -2.68 -1.66 17.12
C GLN A 307 -1.69 -1.25 16.01
N GLY A 308 -1.80 -1.84 14.82
CA GLY A 308 -0.95 -1.51 13.66
C GLY A 308 -1.22 -0.12 13.08
N ILE A 309 -2.45 0.43 13.22
CA ILE A 309 -2.83 1.69 12.58
C ILE A 309 -3.07 2.87 13.54
N LYS A 310 -3.11 2.65 14.86
CA LYS A 310 -3.50 3.68 15.83
C LYS A 310 -2.70 4.98 15.72
N ASP A 311 -1.41 4.86 15.36
CA ASP A 311 -0.47 5.97 15.22
C ASP A 311 -0.19 6.35 13.74
N VAL A 312 -0.88 5.72 12.78
CA VAL A 312 -0.74 6.00 11.36
C VAL A 312 -1.62 7.18 10.97
N ASP A 313 -1.07 8.17 10.27
CA ASP A 313 -1.89 9.16 9.58
C ASP A 313 -2.43 8.53 8.29
N MET A 314 -3.75 8.39 8.23
CA MET A 314 -4.44 7.78 7.08
C MET A 314 -4.67 8.78 5.93
N VAL A 315 -4.41 10.08 6.14
CA VAL A 315 -4.46 11.07 5.06
C VAL A 315 -3.20 10.92 4.21
N PRO A 316 -3.31 10.67 2.91
CA PRO A 316 -2.14 10.59 2.05
C PRO A 316 -1.37 11.92 2.01
N SER A 317 -0.04 11.86 2.03
CA SER A 317 0.81 13.04 1.99
C SER A 317 2.03 12.82 1.09
N LEU A 318 2.71 13.93 0.76
CA LEU A 318 4.03 13.95 0.15
C LEU A 318 5.02 14.61 1.11
N ASP A 319 4.91 14.27 2.39
CA ASP A 319 5.82 14.78 3.42
C ASP A 319 7.24 14.23 3.27
N ALA A 320 8.17 14.83 4.00
CA ALA A 320 9.59 14.50 3.90
C ALA A 320 9.89 13.03 4.20
N LYS A 321 9.14 12.39 5.11
CA LYS A 321 9.32 10.98 5.46
C LYS A 321 8.88 10.06 4.33
N ASN A 322 7.67 10.29 3.79
CA ASN A 322 7.17 9.54 2.65
C ASN A 322 8.09 9.67 1.44
N MET A 323 8.51 10.89 1.10
CA MET A 323 9.41 11.14 -0.02
C MET A 323 10.77 10.46 0.17
N ALA A 324 11.37 10.57 1.35
CA ALA A 324 12.65 9.91 1.64
C ALA A 324 12.54 8.38 1.57
N CYS A 325 11.44 7.80 2.03
CA CYS A 325 11.23 6.36 1.94
C CYS A 325 11.10 5.88 0.48
N ILE A 326 10.42 6.66 -0.37
CA ILE A 326 10.30 6.38 -1.80
C ILE A 326 11.68 6.47 -2.46
N GLU A 327 12.49 7.46 -2.09
CA GLU A 327 13.87 7.62 -2.59
C GLU A 327 14.75 6.42 -2.20
N ILE A 328 14.74 6.00 -0.93
CA ILE A 328 15.46 4.81 -0.47
C ILE A 328 15.08 3.57 -1.27
N GLY A 329 13.77 3.36 -1.50
CA GLY A 329 13.28 2.24 -2.30
C GLY A 329 13.73 2.30 -3.76
N LYS A 330 13.68 3.48 -4.38
CA LYS A 330 14.12 3.75 -5.75
C LYS A 330 15.63 3.54 -5.89
N ASP A 331 16.43 4.10 -4.99
CA ASP A 331 17.89 3.96 -5.01
C ASP A 331 18.29 2.49 -4.88
N PHE A 332 17.68 1.76 -3.93
CA PHE A 332 17.90 0.33 -3.81
C PHE A 332 17.59 -0.45 -5.09
N MET A 333 16.46 -0.14 -5.73
CA MET A 333 16.08 -0.81 -6.97
C MET A 333 17.07 -0.52 -8.11
N PHE A 334 17.56 0.70 -8.20
CA PHE A 334 18.53 1.10 -9.20
C PHE A 334 19.91 0.47 -8.95
N GLU A 335 20.42 0.57 -7.74
CA GLU A 335 21.73 0.02 -7.33
C GLU A 335 21.83 -1.49 -7.51
N HIS A 336 20.71 -2.21 -7.30
CA HIS A 336 20.66 -3.67 -7.41
C HIS A 336 20.08 -4.16 -8.76
N GLY A 337 19.89 -3.28 -9.74
CA GLY A 337 19.50 -3.64 -11.10
C GLY A 337 18.04 -4.11 -11.26
N TYR A 338 17.16 -3.73 -10.33
CA TYR A 338 15.72 -3.98 -10.44
C TYR A 338 15.00 -2.96 -11.33
N ILE A 339 15.61 -1.81 -11.57
CA ILE A 339 15.26 -0.82 -12.59
C ILE A 339 16.51 -0.43 -13.37
N GLN A 340 16.33 0.01 -14.62
CA GLN A 340 17.44 0.36 -15.51
C GLN A 340 17.70 1.86 -15.57
N ASN A 341 16.67 2.67 -15.33
CA ASN A 341 16.73 4.12 -15.42
C ASN A 341 16.53 4.74 -14.06
N ASP A 342 17.43 5.64 -13.68
CA ASP A 342 17.29 6.47 -12.49
C ASP A 342 16.38 7.67 -12.78
N PHE A 343 15.73 8.23 -11.74
CA PHE A 343 14.89 9.41 -11.85
C PHE A 343 14.81 10.17 -10.53
N ASP A 344 14.44 11.45 -10.60
CA ASP A 344 14.19 12.28 -9.42
C ASP A 344 12.76 12.06 -8.91
N VAL A 345 12.63 11.59 -7.66
CA VAL A 345 11.33 11.34 -7.02
C VAL A 345 10.51 12.64 -6.86
N ARG A 346 11.18 13.80 -6.73
CA ARG A 346 10.50 15.09 -6.64
C ARG A 346 9.89 15.49 -7.96
N GLU A 347 10.57 15.24 -9.08
CA GLU A 347 10.03 15.48 -10.42
C GLU A 347 8.89 14.52 -10.78
N TRP A 348 8.90 13.32 -10.18
CA TRP A 348 7.77 12.37 -10.31
C TRP A 348 6.54 12.81 -9.55
N SER A 349 6.69 13.57 -8.45
CA SER A 349 5.58 13.99 -7.60
C SER A 349 4.82 15.19 -8.17
N ALA A 350 3.51 15.22 -7.90
CA ALA A 350 2.61 16.31 -8.29
C ALA A 350 1.78 16.78 -7.08
N PRO A 351 2.40 17.55 -6.16
CA PRO A 351 1.74 18.01 -4.95
C PRO A 351 0.52 18.91 -5.21
N GLU A 352 0.44 19.56 -6.37
CA GLU A 352 -0.67 20.45 -6.75
C GLU A 352 -2.03 19.76 -6.71
N PHE A 353 -2.12 18.46 -7.01
CA PHE A 353 -3.38 17.71 -6.94
C PHE A 353 -3.82 17.50 -5.49
N LEU A 354 -2.87 17.19 -4.61
CA LEU A 354 -3.14 17.02 -3.19
C LEU A 354 -3.56 18.35 -2.54
N GLU A 355 -2.85 19.43 -2.88
CA GLU A 355 -3.13 20.78 -2.39
C GLU A 355 -4.51 21.27 -2.83
N GLU A 356 -4.87 21.13 -4.12
CA GLU A 356 -6.18 21.54 -4.62
C GLU A 356 -7.30 20.68 -4.02
N ALA A 357 -7.09 19.37 -3.90
CA ALA A 357 -8.04 18.47 -3.25
C ALA A 357 -8.28 18.86 -1.78
N ALA A 358 -7.22 19.13 -1.02
CA ALA A 358 -7.32 19.57 0.36
C ALA A 358 -8.07 20.90 0.51
N LYS A 359 -7.81 21.85 -0.37
CA LYS A 359 -8.50 23.12 -0.42
C LYS A 359 -10.01 22.94 -0.67
N GLN A 360 -10.39 22.06 -1.59
CA GLN A 360 -11.80 21.75 -1.87
C GLN A 360 -12.47 21.05 -0.69
N VAL A 361 -11.81 20.11 -0.02
CA VAL A 361 -12.33 19.47 1.18
C VAL A 361 -12.59 20.50 2.28
N LEU A 362 -11.66 21.42 2.51
CA LEU A 362 -11.83 22.48 3.51
C LEU A 362 -12.98 23.42 3.14
N ALA A 363 -13.17 23.76 1.85
CA ALA A 363 -14.28 24.59 1.40
C ALA A 363 -15.64 23.89 1.63
N GLU A 364 -15.77 22.63 1.29
CA GLU A 364 -16.97 21.81 1.53
C GLU A 364 -17.30 21.69 3.03
N GLU A 365 -16.31 21.51 3.89
CA GLU A 365 -16.48 21.49 5.34
C GLU A 365 -16.96 22.85 5.89
N TRP A 366 -16.38 23.92 5.37
CA TRP A 366 -16.79 25.27 5.75
C TRP A 366 -18.25 25.54 5.36
N GLU A 367 -18.64 25.21 4.12
CA GLU A 367 -20.01 25.37 3.65
C GLU A 367 -20.97 24.54 4.53
N ARG A 368 -20.68 23.27 4.74
CA ARG A 368 -21.50 22.41 5.60
C ARG A 368 -21.72 22.98 6.99
N ARG A 369 -20.67 23.52 7.60
CA ARG A 369 -20.75 24.13 8.93
C ARG A 369 -21.52 25.47 8.91
N SER A 370 -21.43 26.24 7.85
CA SER A 370 -22.16 27.51 7.71
C SER A 370 -23.66 27.31 7.53
N TRP A 371 -24.06 26.31 6.72
CA TRP A 371 -25.48 26.01 6.47
C TRP A 371 -26.19 25.39 7.69
N SER A 372 -25.47 24.65 8.53
CA SER A 372 -26.05 24.07 9.75
C SER A 372 -26.38 25.10 10.83
N LYS A 373 -26.05 26.39 10.62
CA LYS A 373 -26.15 27.45 11.63
C LYS A 373 -27.24 28.46 11.41
N LEU A 374 -28.00 28.38 10.32
CA LEU A 374 -29.08 29.32 10.02
C LEU A 374 -30.41 28.58 9.81
N PRO A 375 -31.24 28.38 10.86
CA PRO A 375 -32.67 28.17 10.62
C PRO A 375 -33.23 29.44 10.00
N GLU A 376 -34.05 29.32 8.96
CA GLU A 376 -34.78 30.48 8.40
C GLU A 376 -35.51 31.19 9.53
N GLY A 377 -35.07 32.41 9.87
CA GLY A 377 -35.71 33.29 10.85
C GLY A 377 -35.32 33.10 12.34
N GLY A 378 -34.28 32.34 12.65
CA GLY A 378 -33.86 32.11 14.04
C GLY A 378 -32.57 32.80 14.45
N THR A 379 -32.54 33.33 15.64
CA THR A 379 -31.34 33.80 16.36
C THR A 379 -30.43 32.63 16.67
N LEU A 380 -29.12 32.79 16.43
CA LEU A 380 -28.08 31.84 16.80
C LEU A 380 -28.09 31.59 18.33
N GLU A 381 -28.56 30.43 18.78
CA GLU A 381 -28.20 29.92 20.08
C GLU A 381 -26.89 29.12 19.95
N ILE A 382 -25.84 29.72 20.48
CA ILE A 382 -24.56 29.01 20.65
C ILE A 382 -24.73 28.11 21.88
N SER A 383 -25.01 26.84 21.69
CA SER A 383 -24.92 25.88 22.77
C SER A 383 -23.44 25.48 22.97
N ASP A 384 -22.92 25.87 24.10
CA ASP A 384 -21.52 25.68 24.53
C ASP A 384 -21.17 24.23 24.88
N THR A 385 -21.88 23.23 24.36
CA THR A 385 -21.77 21.84 24.81
C THR A 385 -21.10 20.89 23.84
N ARG A 386 -20.25 21.39 22.92
CA ARG A 386 -19.45 20.51 22.02
C ARG A 386 -17.99 20.89 21.95
N LEU A 387 -17.39 21.27 23.05
CA LEU A 387 -15.95 21.25 23.26
C LEU A 387 -15.70 20.38 24.49
N GLY A 388 -15.71 19.09 24.31
CA GLY A 388 -15.34 18.08 25.27
C GLY A 388 -14.77 16.88 24.53
#